data_8428d4c2a7fc54dac04d56cf4c63ee78
#
_entry.id   8428d4c2a7fc54dac04d56cf4c63ee78
#
_cell.length_a   1.000
_cell.length_b   1.000
_cell.length_c   1.000
_cell.angle_alpha   90.00
_cell.angle_beta   90.00
_cell.angle_gamma   90.00
#
_symmetry.space_group_name_H-M   'P 1'
#
loop_
_entity.id
_entity.type
_entity.pdbx_description
1 polymer ?
#
loop_
_entity_poly.entity_id
_entity_poly.type
_entity_poly.pdbx_seq_one_letter_code
_entity_poly.pdbx_strand_id
1 'polypeptide(L)'
;MGFGMGAVEIWIILGLVTFVVLLLWGGLTYDVADETIVQGISWEAADQVLFRELSEVRGLPLVEAHAGSYTLARTSRSAWALAAAVLLFPVGLVFLLFSREDRVQISLSAHRSGCRLRMVGHAKRRDLDRIATSIQRVLPVSTVFAR
;
A
#
# COMPACT_ATOMS: atom_id res chain seq x y z
N MET A 1 -42.77 -24.54 18.81
CA MET A 1 -42.19 -24.72 17.48
C MET A 1 -40.70 -24.31 17.57
N GLY A 2 -39.84 -25.30 17.71
CA GLY A 2 -38.40 -25.01 17.71
C GLY A 2 -37.91 -24.85 16.27
N PHE A 3 -37.56 -23.64 15.89
CA PHE A 3 -36.72 -23.42 14.72
C PHE A 3 -35.32 -23.97 15.06
N GLY A 4 -35.14 -25.26 14.93
CA GLY A 4 -33.80 -25.84 14.91
C GLY A 4 -33.12 -25.35 13.65
N MET A 5 -32.35 -24.26 13.73
CA MET A 5 -31.43 -23.92 12.66
C MET A 5 -30.56 -25.15 12.37
N GLY A 6 -30.68 -25.67 11.16
CA GLY A 6 -29.87 -26.82 10.76
C GLY A 6 -28.38 -26.45 10.80
N ALA A 7 -27.52 -27.45 11.07
CA ALA A 7 -26.07 -27.21 11.12
C ALA A 7 -25.56 -26.47 9.87
N VAL A 8 -26.16 -26.67 8.74
CA VAL A 8 -25.82 -26.01 7.46
C VAL A 8 -26.09 -24.50 7.53
N GLU A 9 -27.19 -24.06 8.11
CA GLU A 9 -27.54 -22.64 8.24
C GLU A 9 -26.57 -21.91 9.16
N ILE A 10 -26.15 -22.56 10.26
CA ILE A 10 -25.16 -22.02 11.19
C ILE A 10 -23.81 -21.81 10.48
N TRP A 11 -23.39 -22.78 9.68
CA TRP A 11 -22.15 -22.68 8.91
C TRP A 11 -22.19 -21.58 7.85
N ILE A 12 -23.33 -21.40 7.18
CA ILE A 12 -23.53 -20.31 6.19
C ILE A 12 -23.44 -18.96 6.89
N ILE A 13 -24.11 -18.77 8.02
CA ILE A 13 -24.10 -17.51 8.78
C ILE A 13 -22.69 -17.22 9.31
N LEU A 14 -22.02 -18.22 9.88
CA LEU A 14 -20.66 -18.09 10.39
C LEU A 14 -19.68 -17.71 9.26
N GLY A 15 -19.80 -18.36 8.11
CA GLY A 15 -19.02 -18.06 6.93
C GLY A 15 -19.25 -16.64 6.43
N LEU A 16 -20.50 -16.18 6.40
CA LEU A 16 -20.87 -14.84 5.94
C LEU A 16 -20.39 -13.76 6.92
N VAL A 17 -20.53 -13.97 8.22
CA VAL A 17 -19.99 -13.06 9.26
C VAL A 17 -18.47 -12.98 9.19
N THR A 18 -17.80 -14.12 9.06
CA THR A 18 -16.34 -14.16 8.93
C THR A 18 -15.89 -13.44 7.66
N PHE A 19 -16.60 -13.63 6.54
CA PHE A 19 -16.33 -12.95 5.28
C PHE A 19 -16.48 -11.42 5.40
N VAL A 20 -17.54 -10.94 6.05
CA VAL A 20 -17.76 -9.50 6.29
C VAL A 20 -16.68 -8.93 7.20
N VAL A 21 -16.32 -9.62 8.28
CA VAL A 21 -15.25 -9.18 9.18
C VAL A 21 -13.91 -9.11 8.45
N LEU A 22 -13.60 -10.08 7.60
CA LEU A 22 -12.37 -10.10 6.82
C LEU A 22 -12.36 -9.02 5.73
N LEU A 23 -13.51 -8.69 5.12
CA LEU A 23 -13.64 -7.56 4.21
C LEU A 23 -13.36 -6.23 4.93
N LEU A 24 -13.87 -6.06 6.14
CA LEU A 24 -13.66 -4.87 6.96
C LEU A 24 -12.22 -4.77 7.50
N TRP A 25 -11.57 -5.91 7.80
CA TRP A 25 -10.20 -5.96 8.30
C TRP A 25 -9.15 -6.07 7.17
N GLY A 26 -9.56 -6.46 6.00
CA GLY A 26 -8.70 -6.62 4.82
C GLY A 26 -8.16 -5.30 4.28
N GLY A 27 -7.56 -4.51 5.14
CA GLY A 27 -6.85 -3.25 4.91
C GLY A 27 -7.23 -2.53 3.62
N LEU A 28 -8.08 -1.52 3.72
CA LEU A 28 -8.39 -0.63 2.61
C LEU A 28 -7.08 -0.12 2.02
N THR A 29 -6.89 -0.34 0.73
CA THR A 29 -5.84 0.32 -0.02
C THR A 29 -6.34 1.69 -0.44
N TYR A 30 -5.47 2.68 -0.35
CA TYR A 30 -5.77 4.04 -0.72
C TYR A 30 -4.98 4.39 -1.98
N ASP A 31 -5.65 5.05 -2.90
CA ASP A 31 -5.01 5.65 -4.05
C ASP A 31 -4.39 6.98 -3.62
N VAL A 32 -3.14 7.17 -4.00
CA VAL A 32 -2.40 8.40 -3.75
C VAL A 32 -1.98 8.97 -5.09
N ALA A 33 -2.29 10.24 -5.30
CA ALA A 33 -1.80 11.03 -6.41
C ALA A 33 -1.50 12.43 -5.86
N ASP A 34 -0.30 12.60 -5.34
CA ASP A 34 0.13 13.84 -4.69
C ASP A 34 1.38 14.40 -5.35
N GLU A 35 1.45 15.70 -5.41
CA GLU A 35 2.56 16.43 -6.02
C GLU A 35 2.95 17.61 -5.13
N THR A 36 4.24 17.73 -4.87
CA THR A 36 4.76 18.82 -4.07
C THR A 36 6.05 19.40 -4.63
N ILE A 37 6.29 20.67 -4.39
CA ILE A 37 7.52 21.36 -4.78
C ILE A 37 8.39 21.52 -3.54
N VAL A 38 9.59 20.97 -3.58
CA VAL A 38 10.61 21.10 -2.53
C VAL A 38 11.54 22.21 -2.92
N GLN A 39 11.53 23.29 -2.14
CA GLN A 39 12.36 24.46 -2.40
C GLN A 39 13.75 24.34 -1.74
N GLY A 40 14.74 24.97 -2.35
CA GLY A 40 16.07 25.12 -1.75
C GLY A 40 16.97 23.90 -1.82
N ILE A 41 16.57 22.86 -2.51
CA ILE A 41 17.41 21.66 -2.72
C ILE A 41 17.55 21.36 -4.22
N SER A 42 18.76 21.02 -4.66
CA SER A 42 18.95 20.60 -6.04
C SER A 42 18.37 19.22 -6.29
N TRP A 43 18.01 18.97 -7.55
CA TRP A 43 17.47 17.69 -7.97
C TRP A 43 18.42 16.52 -7.63
N GLU A 44 19.72 16.69 -7.87
CA GLU A 44 20.73 15.65 -7.66
C GLU A 44 20.90 15.33 -6.16
N ALA A 45 20.90 16.34 -5.31
CA ALA A 45 21.00 16.16 -3.87
C ALA A 45 19.75 15.48 -3.31
N ALA A 46 18.57 15.89 -3.78
CA ALA A 46 17.30 15.26 -3.41
C ALA A 46 17.25 13.79 -3.85
N ASP A 47 17.73 13.47 -5.04
CA ASP A 47 17.78 12.12 -5.58
C ASP A 47 18.62 11.17 -4.71
N GLN A 48 19.83 11.59 -4.35
CA GLN A 48 20.73 10.79 -3.51
C GLN A 48 20.16 10.51 -2.12
N VAL A 49 19.60 11.53 -1.49
CA VAL A 49 19.05 11.42 -0.14
C VAL A 49 17.80 10.55 -0.16
N LEU A 50 16.94 10.75 -1.16
CA LEU A 50 15.71 9.99 -1.31
C LEU A 50 15.97 8.51 -1.59
N PHE A 51 16.95 8.20 -2.43
CA PHE A 51 17.36 6.81 -2.70
C PHE A 51 17.76 6.08 -1.42
N ARG A 52 18.57 6.71 -0.57
CA ARG A 52 19.00 6.12 0.70
C ARG A 52 17.80 5.85 1.61
N GLU A 53 16.94 6.83 1.81
CA GLU A 53 15.80 6.70 2.71
C GLU A 53 14.78 5.70 2.21
N LEU A 54 14.47 5.68 0.91
CA LEU A 54 13.50 4.75 0.34
C LEU A 54 14.01 3.30 0.36
N SER A 55 15.32 3.08 0.29
CA SER A 55 15.90 1.75 0.41
C SER A 55 15.78 1.17 1.83
N GLU A 56 15.62 2.02 2.84
CA GLU A 56 15.48 1.64 4.25
C GLU A 56 14.03 1.53 4.72
N VAL A 57 13.05 1.91 3.90
CA VAL A 57 11.63 1.85 4.27
C VAL A 57 11.19 0.41 4.49
N ARG A 58 10.77 0.12 5.71
CA ARG A 58 10.21 -1.20 6.05
C ARG A 58 8.77 -1.30 5.59
N GLY A 59 8.43 -2.41 4.95
CA GLY A 59 7.06 -2.74 4.55
C GLY A 59 6.81 -2.70 3.07
N LEU A 60 7.34 -1.71 2.35
CA LEU A 60 7.26 -1.60 0.90
C LEU A 60 8.69 -1.52 0.32
N PRO A 61 9.27 -2.64 -0.11
CA PRO A 61 10.63 -2.65 -0.64
C PRO A 61 10.74 -1.85 -1.94
N LEU A 62 11.89 -1.21 -2.13
CA LEU A 62 12.26 -0.57 -3.38
C LEU A 62 12.56 -1.66 -4.42
N VAL A 63 11.77 -1.71 -5.49
CA VAL A 63 11.89 -2.73 -6.55
C VAL A 63 12.67 -2.20 -7.74
N GLU A 64 12.41 -0.94 -8.10
CA GLU A 64 13.08 -0.29 -9.22
C GLU A 64 13.55 1.09 -8.80
N ALA A 65 14.78 1.43 -9.14
CA ALA A 65 15.35 2.75 -8.92
C ALA A 65 16.06 3.21 -10.21
N HIS A 66 15.56 4.28 -10.74
CA HIS A 66 16.20 5.02 -11.83
C HIS A 66 16.40 6.46 -11.37
N ALA A 67 17.34 7.17 -11.98
CA ALA A 67 17.57 8.57 -11.64
C ALA A 67 16.26 9.38 -11.69
N GLY A 68 15.81 9.85 -10.53
CA GLY A 68 14.56 10.60 -10.38
C GLY A 68 13.27 9.79 -10.43
N SER A 69 13.32 8.45 -10.44
CA SER A 69 12.12 7.61 -10.41
C SER A 69 12.33 6.37 -9.55
N TYR A 70 11.48 6.18 -8.56
CA TYR A 70 11.53 5.08 -7.61
C TYR A 70 10.20 4.36 -7.58
N THR A 71 10.24 3.04 -7.72
CA THR A 71 9.06 2.18 -7.60
C THR A 71 9.20 1.29 -6.38
N LEU A 72 8.33 1.49 -5.41
CA LEU A 72 8.18 0.61 -4.27
C LEU A 72 6.99 -0.30 -4.55
N ALA A 73 7.18 -1.60 -4.46
CA ALA A 73 6.12 -2.55 -4.69
C ALA A 73 6.23 -3.75 -3.73
N ARG A 74 5.09 -4.26 -3.34
CA ARG A 74 4.98 -5.45 -2.51
C ARG A 74 3.80 -6.28 -2.99
N THR A 75 4.09 -7.50 -3.37
CA THR A 75 3.04 -8.50 -3.60
C THR A 75 2.65 -9.12 -2.26
N SER A 76 1.42 -8.89 -1.83
CA SER A 76 0.89 -9.51 -0.63
C SER A 76 -0.31 -10.38 -0.97
N ARG A 77 -0.34 -11.58 -0.44
CA ARG A 77 -1.55 -12.39 -0.47
C ARG A 77 -2.52 -11.81 0.55
N SER A 78 -3.73 -11.55 0.12
CA SER A 78 -4.74 -11.05 1.03
C SER A 78 -5.08 -12.12 2.08
N ALA A 79 -5.15 -11.72 3.34
CA ALA A 79 -5.51 -12.64 4.43
C ALA A 79 -6.89 -13.26 4.20
N TRP A 80 -7.82 -12.54 3.55
CA TRP A 80 -9.13 -13.08 3.21
C TRP A 80 -9.05 -14.20 2.16
N ALA A 81 -8.11 -14.11 1.19
CA ALA A 81 -7.92 -15.15 0.18
C ALA A 81 -7.44 -16.45 0.83
N LEU A 82 -6.56 -16.35 1.83
CA LEU A 82 -6.10 -17.48 2.60
C LEU A 82 -7.24 -18.11 3.42
N ALA A 83 -8.04 -17.29 4.09
CA ALA A 83 -9.20 -17.76 4.85
C ALA A 83 -10.26 -18.40 3.94
N ALA A 84 -10.55 -17.81 2.79
CA ALA A 84 -11.46 -18.39 1.81
C ALA A 84 -10.94 -19.72 1.24
N ALA A 85 -9.63 -19.84 1.02
CA ALA A 85 -9.01 -21.08 0.57
C ALA A 85 -9.20 -22.23 1.58
N VAL A 86 -9.09 -21.93 2.87
CA VAL A 86 -9.27 -22.91 3.94
C VAL A 86 -10.74 -23.30 4.13
N LEU A 87 -11.64 -22.28 4.16
CA LEU A 87 -13.07 -22.50 4.44
C LEU A 87 -13.83 -23.14 3.29
N LEU A 88 -13.45 -22.86 2.05
CA LEU A 88 -14.13 -23.32 0.83
C LEU A 88 -13.33 -24.41 0.11
N PHE A 89 -12.42 -25.07 0.83
CA PHE A 89 -11.64 -26.18 0.22
C PHE A 89 -12.55 -27.23 -0.42
N PRO A 90 -12.26 -27.72 -1.66
CA PRO A 90 -11.10 -27.39 -2.53
C PRO A 90 -11.30 -26.17 -3.44
N VAL A 91 -12.53 -25.67 -3.61
CA VAL A 91 -12.87 -24.56 -4.51
C VAL A 91 -12.17 -23.25 -4.10
N GLY A 92 -11.98 -23.08 -2.79
CA GLY A 92 -11.31 -21.90 -2.21
C GLY A 92 -9.86 -21.71 -2.66
N LEU A 93 -9.20 -22.75 -3.16
CA LEU A 93 -7.83 -22.65 -3.68
C LEU A 93 -7.70 -21.67 -4.85
N VAL A 94 -8.77 -21.44 -5.61
CA VAL A 94 -8.81 -20.44 -6.69
C VAL A 94 -8.55 -19.03 -6.14
N PHE A 95 -8.97 -18.74 -4.90
CA PHE A 95 -8.73 -17.42 -4.29
C PHE A 95 -7.26 -17.14 -3.97
N LEU A 96 -6.44 -18.19 -3.86
CA LEU A 96 -4.98 -18.01 -3.68
C LEU A 96 -4.28 -17.47 -4.94
N LEU A 97 -4.93 -17.56 -6.10
CA LEU A 97 -4.42 -16.99 -7.33
C LEU A 97 -4.59 -15.46 -7.36
N PHE A 98 -5.50 -14.92 -6.54
CA PHE A 98 -5.68 -13.48 -6.43
C PHE A 98 -4.63 -12.90 -5.47
N SER A 99 -3.53 -12.45 -6.03
CA SER A 99 -2.53 -11.66 -5.31
C SER A 99 -2.83 -10.17 -5.47
N ARG A 100 -2.62 -9.41 -4.42
CA ARG A 100 -2.70 -7.95 -4.44
C ARG A 100 -1.29 -7.38 -4.52
N GLU A 101 -1.08 -6.46 -5.43
CA GLU A 101 0.16 -5.73 -5.55
C GLU A 101 -0.05 -4.30 -5.05
N ASP A 102 0.59 -3.97 -3.94
CA ASP A 102 0.69 -2.60 -3.47
C ASP A 102 1.87 -1.96 -4.20
N ARG A 103 1.64 -0.90 -4.95
CA ARG A 103 2.66 -0.23 -5.76
C ARG A 103 2.59 1.28 -5.60
N VAL A 104 3.72 1.87 -5.29
CA VAL A 104 3.87 3.33 -5.18
C VAL A 104 5.05 3.77 -6.02
N GLN A 105 4.81 4.70 -6.91
CA GLN A 105 5.84 5.32 -7.73
C GLN A 105 6.09 6.74 -7.24
N ILE A 106 7.35 7.04 -6.98
CA ILE A 106 7.81 8.36 -6.58
C ILE A 106 8.69 8.87 -7.70
N SER A 107 8.38 10.04 -8.24
CA SER A 107 9.17 10.68 -9.29
C SER A 107 9.64 12.06 -8.86
N LEU A 108 10.90 12.33 -9.15
CA LEU A 108 11.56 13.61 -8.97
C LEU A 108 11.80 14.26 -10.33
N SER A 109 11.51 15.53 -10.43
CA SER A 109 11.86 16.32 -11.62
C SER A 109 12.43 17.68 -11.21
N ALA A 110 13.30 18.22 -12.04
CA ALA A 110 13.85 19.56 -11.83
C ALA A 110 12.75 20.62 -11.92
N HIS A 111 12.78 21.57 -11.00
CA HIS A 111 11.89 22.73 -10.98
C HIS A 111 12.71 24.01 -10.81
N ARG A 112 12.19 25.15 -11.29
CA ARG A 112 12.90 26.45 -11.25
C ARG A 112 13.33 26.88 -9.84
N SER A 113 12.56 26.52 -8.82
CA SER A 113 12.81 26.87 -7.41
C SER A 113 13.34 25.72 -6.56
N GLY A 114 13.65 24.55 -7.17
CA GLY A 114 14.09 23.37 -6.44
C GLY A 114 13.80 22.08 -7.21
N CYS A 115 13.13 21.13 -6.58
CA CYS A 115 12.68 19.92 -7.24
C CYS A 115 11.17 19.68 -7.03
N ARG A 116 10.55 19.04 -8.00
CA ARG A 116 9.16 18.61 -7.93
C ARG A 116 9.14 17.12 -7.58
N LEU A 117 8.46 16.81 -6.50
CA LEU A 117 8.22 15.44 -6.04
C LEU A 117 6.79 15.05 -6.35
N ARG A 118 6.59 13.95 -7.05
CA ARG A 118 5.28 13.39 -7.36
C ARG A 118 5.21 11.95 -6.84
N MET A 119 4.18 11.64 -6.09
CA MET A 119 3.89 10.30 -5.59
C MET A 119 2.56 9.82 -6.14
N VAL A 120 2.57 8.69 -6.83
CA VAL A 120 1.37 8.09 -7.42
C VAL A 120 1.37 6.59 -7.14
N GLY A 121 0.24 6.06 -6.75
CA GLY A 121 0.10 4.62 -6.56
C GLY A 121 -1.03 4.25 -5.61
N HIS A 122 -1.04 2.99 -5.24
CA HIS A 122 -1.97 2.46 -4.26
C HIS A 122 -1.23 1.55 -3.27
N ALA A 123 -1.48 1.77 -2.00
CA ALA A 123 -0.92 0.97 -0.93
C ALA A 123 -1.77 1.09 0.35
N LYS A 124 -1.44 0.33 1.37
CA LYS A 124 -2.07 0.47 2.68
C LYS A 124 -1.71 1.82 3.29
N ARG A 125 -2.67 2.47 3.94
CA ARG A 125 -2.48 3.77 4.61
C ARG A 125 -1.23 3.81 5.48
N ARG A 126 -1.00 2.75 6.26
CA ARG A 126 0.19 2.65 7.14
C ARG A 126 1.52 2.71 6.37
N ASP A 127 1.58 2.11 5.19
CA ASP A 127 2.80 2.10 4.36
C ASP A 127 2.97 3.47 3.68
N LEU A 128 1.88 4.09 3.24
CA LEU A 128 1.90 5.47 2.72
C LEU A 128 2.37 6.47 3.78
N ASP A 129 1.87 6.36 5.02
CA ASP A 129 2.29 7.22 6.14
C ASP A 129 3.78 7.05 6.46
N ARG A 130 4.31 5.82 6.37
CA ARG A 130 5.74 5.56 6.55
C ARG A 130 6.60 6.20 5.47
N ILE A 131 6.19 6.06 4.21
CA ILE A 131 6.88 6.68 3.07
C ILE A 131 6.84 8.19 3.22
N ALA A 132 5.68 8.77 3.50
CA ALA A 132 5.53 10.20 3.72
C ALA A 132 6.42 10.71 4.85
N THR A 133 6.46 10.01 5.98
CA THR A 133 7.30 10.36 7.13
C THR A 133 8.79 10.28 6.78
N SER A 134 9.21 9.26 6.03
CA SER A 134 10.60 9.13 5.58
C SER A 134 10.98 10.27 4.64
N ILE A 135 10.13 10.63 3.69
CA ILE A 135 10.35 11.77 2.79
C ILE A 135 10.44 13.08 3.57
N GLN A 136 9.51 13.32 4.50
CA GLN A 136 9.49 14.55 5.32
C GLN A 136 10.70 14.69 6.24
N ARG A 137 11.31 13.58 6.63
CA ARG A 137 12.52 13.58 7.47
C ARG A 137 13.73 14.14 6.73
N VAL A 138 13.84 13.88 5.43
CA VAL A 138 15.03 14.19 4.65
C VAL A 138 14.85 15.37 3.70
N LEU A 139 13.62 15.65 3.31
CA LEU A 139 13.30 16.80 2.46
C LEU A 139 12.44 17.79 3.24
N PRO A 140 12.71 19.10 3.12
CA PRO A 140 11.91 20.14 3.76
C PRO A 140 10.56 20.30 3.03
N VAL A 141 9.75 19.25 3.05
CA VAL A 141 8.42 19.25 2.45
C VAL A 141 7.44 19.83 3.45
N SER A 142 6.92 20.99 3.18
CA SER A 142 5.83 21.57 3.95
C SER A 142 4.55 20.75 3.70
N THR A 143 4.20 19.88 4.65
CA THR A 143 2.85 19.33 4.92
C THR A 143 1.96 18.98 3.72
N VAL A 144 2.35 18.08 2.82
CA VAL A 144 1.51 17.80 1.65
C VAL A 144 0.93 16.39 1.58
N PHE A 145 1.44 15.45 2.34
CA PHE A 145 0.90 14.09 2.32
C PHE A 145 -0.17 13.81 3.39
N ALA A 146 -0.85 14.86 3.84
CA ALA A 146 -1.90 14.73 4.84
C ALA A 146 -3.27 15.04 4.25
N ARG A 147 -3.82 14.09 3.48
CA ARG A 147 -5.30 13.93 3.39
C ARG A 147 -5.67 12.76 2.51
#